data_ffe4fdb43069976ab3b80a53be690bb0
#
_entry.id   ffe4fdb43069976ab3b80a53be690bb0
#
_cell.length_a   1.000
_cell.length_b   1.000
_cell.length_c   1.000
_cell.angle_alpha   90.00
_cell.angle_beta   90.00
_cell.angle_gamma   90.00
#
_symmetry.space_group_name_H-M   'P 1'
#
loop_
_entity.id
_entity.type
_entity.pdbx_description
1 polymer ?
#
loop_
_entity_poly.entity_id
_entity_poly.type
_entity_poly.pdbx_seq_one_letter_code
_entity_poly.pdbx_strand_id
1 'polypeptide(L)'
;MSSTNKYGGINDCELMDKMVYDLWYQMLRRCYDKEQQKRDKGRCYAGCTVDERWMHLSNFAKDIKALDGYENWRDKAGYCLDKDIKGNGSKVYSRDTCCFVPYTENVRDMNRRNPHVHSNHQTEYILFNEKEKIYFKTEKDACAFLGVKPCTVSSSYRYGCKCKGYSVAKMKGE
;
A
#
# COMPACT_ATOMS: atom_id res chain seq x y z
N MET A 1 -20.99 7.85 27.50
CA MET A 1 -21.76 8.48 26.40
C MET A 1 -21.16 8.03 25.07
N SER A 2 -21.99 7.62 24.13
CA SER A 2 -21.51 7.26 22.78
C SER A 2 -21.28 8.53 21.96
N SER A 3 -20.25 8.51 21.11
CA SER A 3 -19.94 9.60 20.17
C SER A 3 -19.76 9.05 18.76
N THR A 4 -20.21 9.81 17.77
CA THR A 4 -20.05 9.45 16.36
C THR A 4 -18.87 10.21 15.76
N ASN A 5 -17.95 9.50 15.12
CA ASN A 5 -16.83 10.11 14.42
C ASN A 5 -17.23 10.60 13.02
N LYS A 6 -16.34 11.33 12.34
CA LYS A 6 -16.62 11.91 11.01
C LYS A 6 -16.85 10.90 9.88
N TYR A 7 -16.60 9.62 10.13
CA TYR A 7 -16.81 8.51 9.16
C TYR A 7 -18.05 7.68 9.50
N GLY A 8 -18.90 8.14 10.43
CA GLY A 8 -20.12 7.46 10.84
C GLY A 8 -19.92 6.36 11.88
N GLY A 9 -18.68 6.08 12.27
CA GLY A 9 -18.39 5.09 13.31
C GLY A 9 -18.78 5.59 14.69
N ILE A 10 -19.38 4.71 15.50
CA ILE A 10 -19.90 4.99 16.84
C ILE A 10 -18.89 4.49 17.89
N ASN A 11 -18.31 5.42 18.63
CA ASN A 11 -17.52 5.09 19.82
C ASN A 11 -18.47 4.96 21.02
N ASP A 12 -18.76 3.73 21.39
CA ASP A 12 -19.65 3.32 22.47
C ASP A 12 -18.87 2.67 23.65
N CYS A 13 -17.56 2.93 23.73
CA CYS A 13 -16.69 2.46 24.82
C CYS A 13 -16.23 3.63 25.67
N GLU A 14 -16.30 3.49 27.02
CA GLU A 14 -15.80 4.48 27.97
C GLU A 14 -14.27 4.45 28.08
N LEU A 15 -13.70 3.24 28.12
CA LEU A 15 -12.26 3.00 28.14
C LEU A 15 -11.91 2.04 27.01
N MET A 16 -11.11 2.51 26.06
CA MET A 16 -10.67 1.69 24.94
C MET A 16 -9.15 1.69 24.83
N ASP A 17 -8.62 0.51 24.56
CA ASP A 17 -7.23 0.36 24.15
C ASP A 17 -6.94 1.20 22.92
N LYS A 18 -5.97 2.11 23.05
CA LYS A 18 -5.60 3.04 21.97
C LYS A 18 -5.24 2.32 20.67
N MET A 19 -4.58 1.18 20.77
CA MET A 19 -4.15 0.40 19.59
C MET A 19 -5.37 -0.15 18.82
N VAL A 20 -6.39 -0.61 19.54
CA VAL A 20 -7.65 -1.09 18.96
C VAL A 20 -8.44 0.07 18.35
N TYR A 21 -8.51 1.20 19.06
CA TYR A 21 -9.17 2.40 18.55
C TYR A 21 -8.50 2.92 17.26
N ASP A 22 -7.20 3.03 17.25
CA ASP A 22 -6.44 3.50 16.08
C ASP A 22 -6.65 2.57 14.87
N LEU A 23 -6.68 1.25 15.09
CA LEU A 23 -6.96 0.27 14.04
C LEU A 23 -8.36 0.47 13.45
N TRP A 24 -9.38 0.56 14.31
CA TRP A 24 -10.77 0.79 13.91
C TRP A 24 -10.93 2.11 13.15
N TYR A 25 -10.36 3.19 13.68
CA TYR A 25 -10.43 4.49 13.03
C TYR A 25 -9.74 4.50 11.65
N GLN A 26 -8.59 3.85 11.53
CA GLN A 26 -7.88 3.72 10.24
C GLN A 26 -8.67 2.87 9.24
N MET A 27 -9.36 1.81 9.67
CA MET A 27 -10.25 1.02 8.82
C MET A 27 -11.39 1.89 8.26
N LEU A 28 -12.09 2.63 9.10
CA LEU A 28 -13.15 3.55 8.68
C LEU A 28 -12.63 4.63 7.74
N ARG A 29 -11.48 5.21 8.07
CA ARG A 29 -10.82 6.22 7.25
C ARG A 29 -10.52 5.70 5.83
N ARG A 30 -10.00 4.48 5.70
CA ARG A 30 -9.74 3.87 4.39
C ARG A 30 -11.00 3.73 3.55
N CYS A 31 -12.13 3.37 4.16
CA CYS A 31 -13.40 3.16 3.48
C CYS A 31 -14.13 4.47 3.14
N TYR A 32 -14.04 5.48 4.00
CA TYR A 32 -14.95 6.63 3.93
C TYR A 32 -14.27 7.99 3.77
N ASP A 33 -12.93 8.10 3.86
CA ASP A 33 -12.21 9.36 3.61
C ASP A 33 -12.01 9.57 2.10
N LYS A 34 -12.90 10.36 1.50
CA LYS A 34 -12.86 10.67 0.07
C LYS A 34 -11.58 11.38 -0.36
N GLU A 35 -11.01 12.23 0.49
CA GLU A 35 -9.77 12.95 0.18
C GLU A 35 -8.56 12.01 0.21
N GLN A 36 -8.53 11.06 1.12
CA GLN A 36 -7.51 10.00 1.11
C GLN A 36 -7.65 9.13 -0.14
N GLN A 37 -8.86 8.70 -0.46
CA GLN A 37 -9.11 7.87 -1.66
C GLN A 37 -8.70 8.57 -2.96
N LYS A 38 -8.90 9.89 -3.08
CA LYS A 38 -8.43 10.69 -4.21
C LYS A 38 -6.90 10.69 -4.30
N ARG A 39 -6.20 10.90 -3.18
CA ARG A 39 -4.73 10.87 -3.11
C ARG A 39 -4.17 9.51 -3.50
N ASP A 40 -4.80 8.44 -3.04
CA ASP A 40 -4.45 7.05 -3.37
C ASP A 40 -4.89 6.66 -4.79
N LYS A 41 -5.43 7.62 -5.57
CA LYS A 41 -5.96 7.43 -6.94
C LYS A 41 -7.00 6.32 -7.01
N GLY A 42 -7.76 6.07 -5.93
CA GLY A 42 -8.83 5.08 -5.85
C GLY A 42 -8.37 3.61 -5.98
N ARG A 43 -7.07 3.34 -5.93
CA ARG A 43 -6.52 2.03 -6.32
C ARG A 43 -6.85 0.91 -5.35
N CYS A 44 -6.88 1.19 -4.05
CA CYS A 44 -6.94 0.12 -3.04
C CYS A 44 -8.30 0.01 -2.36
N TYR A 45 -8.93 1.13 -2.01
CA TYR A 45 -10.10 1.14 -1.13
C TYR A 45 -11.37 1.67 -1.79
N ALA A 46 -11.36 1.95 -3.09
CA ALA A 46 -12.58 2.38 -3.79
C ALA A 46 -13.67 1.32 -3.69
N GLY A 47 -14.85 1.73 -3.19
CA GLY A 47 -15.99 0.86 -2.98
C GLY A 47 -15.85 -0.12 -1.79
N CYS A 48 -14.83 0.04 -0.94
CA CYS A 48 -14.76 -0.70 0.30
C CYS A 48 -15.74 -0.13 1.32
N THR A 49 -16.37 -1.03 2.07
CA THR A 49 -17.31 -0.71 3.14
C THR A 49 -16.93 -1.47 4.42
N VAL A 50 -17.55 -1.07 5.52
CA VAL A 50 -17.41 -1.75 6.81
C VAL A 50 -18.78 -2.34 7.16
N ASP A 51 -18.82 -3.57 7.62
CA ASP A 51 -20.02 -4.23 8.13
C ASP A 51 -20.68 -3.38 9.22
N GLU A 52 -22.00 -3.30 9.22
CA GLU A 52 -22.76 -2.46 10.13
C GLU A 52 -22.42 -2.71 11.59
N ARG A 53 -22.20 -3.98 11.95
CA ARG A 53 -21.78 -4.38 13.29
C ARG A 53 -20.46 -3.74 13.72
N TRP A 54 -19.51 -3.58 12.77
CA TRP A 54 -18.19 -2.98 13.02
C TRP A 54 -18.17 -1.45 12.94
N MET A 55 -19.31 -0.84 12.60
CA MET A 55 -19.48 0.61 12.81
C MET A 55 -19.48 0.96 14.30
N HIS A 56 -19.79 0.01 15.20
CA HIS A 56 -19.69 0.12 16.64
C HIS A 56 -18.33 -0.35 17.14
N LEU A 57 -17.61 0.53 17.84
CA LEU A 57 -16.27 0.22 18.37
C LEU A 57 -16.27 -0.96 19.34
N SER A 58 -17.29 -1.05 20.20
CA SER A 58 -17.44 -2.17 21.16
C SER A 58 -17.52 -3.53 20.47
N ASN A 59 -18.31 -3.63 19.40
CA ASN A 59 -18.44 -4.84 18.60
C ASN A 59 -17.13 -5.17 17.87
N PHE A 60 -16.52 -4.19 17.23
CA PHE A 60 -15.22 -4.36 16.59
C PHE A 60 -14.17 -4.89 17.56
N ALA A 61 -14.03 -4.25 18.73
CA ALA A 61 -13.06 -4.63 19.75
C ALA A 61 -13.28 -6.05 20.30
N LYS A 62 -14.53 -6.49 20.37
CA LYS A 62 -14.90 -7.86 20.77
C LYS A 62 -14.52 -8.86 19.68
N ASP A 63 -14.91 -8.58 18.45
CA ASP A 63 -14.82 -9.53 17.35
C ASP A 63 -13.36 -9.74 16.88
N ILE A 64 -12.52 -8.69 16.86
CA ILE A 64 -11.14 -8.81 16.39
C ILE A 64 -10.28 -9.76 17.25
N LYS A 65 -10.62 -9.93 18.53
CA LYS A 65 -9.91 -10.86 19.42
C LYS A 65 -10.03 -12.33 18.99
N ALA A 66 -11.07 -12.65 18.25
CA ALA A 66 -11.31 -14.00 17.72
C ALA A 66 -10.78 -14.19 16.30
N LEU A 67 -10.17 -13.17 15.70
CA LEU A 67 -9.59 -13.28 14.35
C LEU A 67 -8.21 -13.95 14.40
N ASP A 68 -7.94 -14.75 13.38
CA ASP A 68 -6.63 -15.35 13.18
C ASP A 68 -5.54 -14.29 13.19
N GLY A 69 -4.45 -14.55 13.88
CA GLY A 69 -3.29 -13.66 13.96
C GLY A 69 -3.44 -12.46 14.90
N TYR A 70 -4.55 -12.32 15.66
CA TYR A 70 -4.77 -11.21 16.58
C TYR A 70 -3.64 -11.04 17.61
N GLU A 71 -3.20 -12.13 18.27
CA GLU A 71 -2.14 -12.08 19.28
C GLU A 71 -0.82 -11.57 18.68
N ASN A 72 -0.44 -12.04 17.50
CA ASN A 72 0.75 -11.55 16.80
C ASN A 72 0.68 -10.06 16.48
N TRP A 73 -0.51 -9.56 16.11
CA TRP A 73 -0.72 -8.13 15.92
C TRP A 73 -0.59 -7.37 17.25
N ARG A 74 -1.15 -7.88 18.32
CA ARG A 74 -1.03 -7.30 19.67
C ARG A 74 0.42 -7.19 20.12
N ASP A 75 1.22 -8.21 19.87
CA ASP A 75 2.64 -8.28 20.21
C ASP A 75 3.53 -7.47 19.29
N LYS A 76 2.92 -6.68 18.37
CA LYS A 76 3.64 -5.83 17.38
C LYS A 76 4.60 -6.62 16.50
N ALA A 77 4.27 -7.86 16.15
CA ALA A 77 5.07 -8.74 15.31
C ALA A 77 4.99 -8.40 13.80
N GLY A 78 4.62 -7.16 13.44
CA GLY A 78 4.53 -6.73 12.04
C GLY A 78 3.31 -7.27 11.30
N TYR A 79 2.24 -7.59 12.03
CA TYR A 79 0.95 -8.01 11.47
C TYR A 79 0.05 -6.82 11.16
N CYS A 80 -0.82 -6.96 10.18
CA CYS A 80 -1.83 -5.96 9.82
C CYS A 80 -3.18 -6.62 9.57
N LEU A 81 -4.27 -5.86 9.81
CA LEU A 81 -5.63 -6.30 9.47
C LEU A 81 -5.79 -6.30 7.95
N ASP A 82 -6.12 -7.46 7.41
CA ASP A 82 -6.41 -7.70 6.00
C ASP A 82 -7.83 -8.25 5.81
N LYS A 83 -8.52 -7.82 4.75
CA LYS A 83 -9.88 -8.26 4.37
C LYS A 83 -9.88 -9.10 3.10
N ASP A 84 -8.77 -9.14 2.41
CA ASP A 84 -8.70 -9.62 1.04
C ASP A 84 -8.26 -11.08 0.97
N ILE A 85 -7.36 -11.52 1.85
CA ILE A 85 -6.82 -12.88 1.87
C ILE A 85 -7.92 -13.86 2.26
N LYS A 86 -8.54 -13.68 3.44
CA LYS A 86 -9.64 -14.53 3.90
C LYS A 86 -10.92 -14.30 3.10
N GLY A 87 -11.22 -13.04 2.79
CA GLY A 87 -12.42 -12.62 2.07
C GLY A 87 -12.34 -12.79 0.56
N ASN A 88 -11.28 -13.39 0.02
CA ASN A 88 -11.06 -13.60 -1.42
C ASN A 88 -11.31 -12.32 -2.26
N GLY A 89 -10.69 -11.21 -1.85
CA GLY A 89 -10.84 -9.91 -2.51
C GLY A 89 -12.11 -9.15 -2.15
N SER A 90 -12.75 -9.50 -1.03
CA SER A 90 -13.94 -8.82 -0.52
C SER A 90 -13.75 -7.32 -0.41
N LYS A 91 -14.80 -6.56 -0.69
CA LYS A 91 -14.84 -5.10 -0.47
C LYS A 91 -15.40 -4.73 0.90
N VAL A 92 -15.74 -5.71 1.73
CA VAL A 92 -16.33 -5.47 3.05
C VAL A 92 -15.34 -5.85 4.15
N TYR A 93 -15.13 -4.96 5.10
CA TYR A 93 -14.46 -5.28 6.37
C TYR A 93 -15.48 -5.86 7.35
N SER A 94 -15.31 -7.10 7.70
CA SER A 94 -16.18 -7.81 8.65
C SER A 94 -15.41 -8.91 9.40
N ARG A 95 -16.03 -9.50 10.40
CA ARG A 95 -15.51 -10.66 11.11
C ARG A 95 -15.24 -11.85 10.18
N ASP A 96 -16.05 -12.00 9.15
CA ASP A 96 -15.99 -13.17 8.26
C ASP A 96 -14.93 -13.01 7.16
N THR A 97 -14.63 -11.77 6.78
CA THR A 97 -13.69 -11.46 5.69
C THR A 97 -12.30 -11.10 6.17
N CYS A 98 -12.14 -10.67 7.43
CA CYS A 98 -10.88 -10.17 7.94
C CYS A 98 -10.07 -11.21 8.73
N CYS A 99 -8.76 -11.06 8.67
CA CYS A 99 -7.77 -11.73 9.51
C CYS A 99 -6.56 -10.82 9.73
N PHE A 100 -5.70 -11.16 10.68
CA PHE A 100 -4.40 -10.49 10.81
C PHE A 100 -3.33 -11.35 10.16
N VAL A 101 -2.54 -10.75 9.30
CA VAL A 101 -1.48 -11.42 8.53
C VAL A 101 -0.17 -10.63 8.63
N PRO A 102 0.99 -11.28 8.45
CA PRO A 102 2.25 -10.57 8.30
C PRO A 102 2.16 -9.54 7.17
N TYR A 103 2.70 -8.35 7.38
CA TYR A 103 2.71 -7.29 6.35
C TYR A 103 3.32 -7.76 5.03
N THR A 104 4.36 -8.60 5.08
CA THR A 104 5.00 -9.18 3.90
C THR A 104 4.06 -10.09 3.10
N GLU A 105 3.19 -10.85 3.77
CA GLU A 105 2.20 -11.71 3.13
C GLU A 105 1.10 -10.88 2.48
N ASN A 106 0.60 -9.87 3.17
CA ASN A 106 -0.38 -8.92 2.62
C ASN A 106 0.14 -8.26 1.33
N VAL A 107 1.41 -7.81 1.32
CA VAL A 107 2.04 -7.23 0.13
C VAL A 107 2.17 -8.27 -0.99
N ARG A 108 2.56 -9.51 -0.69
CA ARG A 108 2.65 -10.57 -1.70
C ARG A 108 1.29 -10.87 -2.33
N ASP A 109 0.24 -10.95 -1.51
CA ASP A 109 -1.11 -11.21 -2.00
C ASP A 109 -1.64 -10.04 -2.85
N MET A 110 -1.41 -8.81 -2.42
CA MET A 110 -1.73 -7.61 -3.20
C MET A 110 -1.04 -7.65 -4.58
N ASN A 111 0.25 -7.99 -4.63
CA ASN A 111 1.00 -8.09 -5.88
C ASN A 111 0.49 -9.22 -6.78
N ARG A 112 0.12 -10.36 -6.19
CA ARG A 112 -0.45 -11.49 -6.93
C ARG A 112 -1.80 -11.15 -7.57
N ARG A 113 -2.66 -10.42 -6.84
CA ARG A 113 -3.99 -10.02 -7.36
C ARG A 113 -3.93 -8.85 -8.34
N ASN A 114 -2.89 -8.03 -8.28
CA ASN A 114 -2.70 -6.87 -9.13
C ASN A 114 -1.33 -6.91 -9.83
N PRO A 115 -1.05 -7.90 -10.67
CA PRO A 115 0.26 -8.07 -11.30
C PRO A 115 0.66 -6.87 -12.18
N HIS A 116 -0.31 -6.13 -12.72
CA HIS A 116 -0.07 -4.96 -13.55
C HIS A 116 0.30 -3.67 -12.79
N VAL A 117 0.08 -3.61 -11.47
CA VAL A 117 0.52 -2.45 -10.66
C VAL A 117 2.04 -2.41 -10.57
N HIS A 118 2.68 -3.56 -10.68
CA HIS A 118 4.13 -3.73 -10.73
C HIS A 118 4.63 -4.24 -12.08
N SER A 119 3.77 -4.33 -13.11
CA SER A 119 4.29 -4.42 -14.46
C SER A 119 5.11 -3.14 -14.63
N ASN A 120 6.41 -3.29 -14.50
CA ASN A 120 7.33 -2.30 -14.96
C ASN A 120 6.83 -1.87 -16.33
N HIS A 121 6.32 -0.65 -16.47
CA HIS A 121 6.43 0.01 -17.74
C HIS A 121 7.91 -0.17 -18.06
N GLN A 122 8.21 -0.98 -19.06
CA GLN A 122 9.60 -1.15 -19.48
C GLN A 122 10.06 0.25 -19.88
N THR A 123 10.58 0.96 -18.88
CA THR A 123 11.14 2.27 -19.11
C THR A 123 12.53 1.99 -19.61
N GLU A 124 12.72 2.08 -20.89
CA GLU A 124 14.03 1.99 -21.48
C GLU A 124 14.84 3.23 -21.12
N TYR A 125 16.07 3.01 -20.73
CA TYR A 125 17.01 4.06 -20.41
C TYR A 125 17.96 4.24 -21.57
N ILE A 126 18.17 5.49 -21.93
CA ILE A 126 19.09 5.87 -23.00
C ILE A 126 20.18 6.73 -22.37
N LEU A 127 21.39 6.27 -22.47
CA LEU A 127 22.59 7.04 -22.14
C LEU A 127 23.17 7.59 -23.44
N PHE A 128 23.41 8.89 -23.53
CA PHE A 128 23.93 9.51 -24.74
C PHE A 128 24.91 10.64 -24.42
N ASN A 129 25.89 10.78 -25.30
CA ASN A 129 26.83 11.89 -25.33
C ASN A 129 27.08 12.28 -26.79
N GLU A 130 28.08 13.12 -27.05
CA GLU A 130 28.43 13.55 -28.40
C GLU A 130 28.94 12.44 -29.33
N LYS A 131 29.40 11.31 -28.74
CA LYS A 131 30.06 10.23 -29.48
C LYS A 131 29.15 9.03 -29.71
N GLU A 132 28.24 8.76 -28.77
CA GLU A 132 27.46 7.52 -28.78
C GLU A 132 26.11 7.64 -28.07
N LYS A 133 25.22 6.69 -28.36
CA LYS A 133 23.91 6.52 -27.74
C LYS A 133 23.66 5.05 -27.45
N ILE A 134 23.45 4.71 -26.18
CA ILE A 134 23.38 3.33 -25.69
C ILE A 134 22.02 3.12 -25.02
N TYR A 135 21.36 1.98 -25.30
CA TYR A 135 20.04 1.64 -24.85
C TYR A 135 20.09 0.56 -23.80
N PHE A 136 19.31 0.71 -22.73
CA PHE A 136 19.20 -0.27 -21.65
C PHE A 136 17.74 -0.53 -21.33
N LYS A 137 17.38 -1.82 -21.19
CA LYS A 137 16.02 -2.22 -20.80
C LYS A 137 15.69 -1.90 -19.34
N THR A 138 16.70 -1.79 -18.49
CA THR A 138 16.51 -1.50 -17.06
C THR A 138 17.49 -0.46 -16.55
N GLU A 139 17.09 0.25 -15.50
CA GLU A 139 18.01 1.16 -14.80
C GLU A 139 19.22 0.43 -14.22
N LYS A 140 19.01 -0.79 -13.74
CA LYS A 140 20.06 -1.63 -13.16
C LYS A 140 21.21 -1.84 -14.15
N ASP A 141 20.87 -2.16 -15.39
CA ASP A 141 21.86 -2.40 -16.46
C ASP A 141 22.60 -1.10 -16.82
N ALA A 142 21.88 0.02 -16.92
CA ALA A 142 22.49 1.33 -17.14
C ALA A 142 23.42 1.76 -16.00
N CYS A 143 23.03 1.51 -14.75
CA CYS A 143 23.88 1.78 -13.58
C CYS A 143 25.13 0.88 -13.55
N ALA A 144 24.98 -0.41 -13.89
CA ALA A 144 26.08 -1.35 -13.97
C ALA A 144 27.09 -0.95 -15.05
N PHE A 145 26.63 -0.55 -16.23
CA PHE A 145 27.46 -0.05 -17.30
C PHE A 145 28.32 1.16 -16.87
N LEU A 146 27.72 2.10 -16.16
CA LEU A 146 28.42 3.30 -15.67
C LEU A 146 29.23 3.07 -14.39
N GLY A 147 29.12 1.91 -13.75
CA GLY A 147 29.77 1.62 -12.47
C GLY A 147 29.26 2.52 -11.33
N VAL A 148 27.96 2.85 -11.33
CA VAL A 148 27.33 3.74 -10.33
C VAL A 148 26.32 2.99 -9.45
N LYS A 149 25.97 3.58 -8.31
CA LYS A 149 24.97 2.99 -7.39
C LYS A 149 23.57 2.94 -8.04
N PRO A 150 22.72 1.99 -7.63
CA PRO A 150 21.29 1.97 -8.01
C PRO A 150 20.65 3.35 -7.80
N CYS A 151 19.67 3.69 -8.63
CA CYS A 151 18.95 4.96 -8.65
C CYS A 151 19.75 6.20 -9.09
N THR A 152 21.07 6.08 -9.38
CA THR A 152 21.88 7.23 -9.81
C THR A 152 21.46 7.72 -11.21
N VAL A 153 21.17 6.80 -12.13
CA VAL A 153 20.74 7.13 -13.50
C VAL A 153 19.36 7.81 -13.49
N SER A 154 18.40 7.29 -12.71
CA SER A 154 17.08 7.93 -12.54
C SER A 154 17.16 9.30 -11.89
N SER A 155 18.07 9.49 -10.95
CA SER A 155 18.31 10.79 -10.32
C SER A 155 18.89 11.78 -11.33
N SER A 156 19.87 11.36 -12.13
CA SER A 156 20.44 12.20 -13.18
C SER A 156 19.40 12.64 -14.19
N TYR A 157 18.50 11.74 -14.61
CA TYR A 157 17.35 12.08 -15.45
C TYR A 157 16.42 13.11 -14.80
N ARG A 158 16.07 12.89 -13.52
CA ARG A 158 15.14 13.77 -12.78
C ARG A 158 15.69 15.19 -12.63
N TYR A 159 16.96 15.32 -12.37
CA TYR A 159 17.61 16.61 -12.12
C TYR A 159 18.30 17.22 -13.35
N GLY A 160 18.21 16.56 -14.51
CA GLY A 160 18.79 17.05 -15.75
C GLY A 160 20.33 17.13 -15.73
N CYS A 161 20.98 16.35 -14.87
CA CYS A 161 22.45 16.36 -14.76
C CYS A 161 23.08 15.17 -15.51
N LYS A 162 24.34 15.32 -15.94
CA LYS A 162 25.08 14.22 -16.56
C LYS A 162 25.54 13.20 -15.53
N CYS A 163 25.48 11.91 -15.89
CA CYS A 163 26.01 10.79 -15.12
C CYS A 163 27.25 10.23 -15.83
N LYS A 164 28.42 10.37 -15.23
CA LYS A 164 29.68 9.91 -15.85
C LYS A 164 29.90 10.40 -17.30
N GLY A 165 29.49 11.65 -17.59
CA GLY A 165 29.62 12.26 -18.93
C GLY A 165 28.45 11.98 -19.87
N TYR A 166 27.49 11.13 -19.49
CA TYR A 166 26.29 10.85 -20.29
C TYR A 166 25.08 11.64 -19.81
N SER A 167 24.32 12.15 -20.72
CA SER A 167 22.94 12.60 -20.51
C SER A 167 22.02 11.37 -20.47
N VAL A 168 20.92 11.46 -19.74
CA VAL A 168 19.96 10.37 -19.57
C VAL A 168 18.61 10.73 -20.16
N ALA A 169 18.06 9.87 -20.99
CA ALA A 169 16.67 9.94 -21.43
C ALA A 169 15.93 8.65 -21.03
N LYS A 170 14.60 8.73 -20.97
CA LYS A 170 13.70 7.59 -20.75
C LYS A 170 12.73 7.49 -21.89
N MET A 171 12.52 6.27 -22.39
CA MET A 171 11.42 5.98 -23.30
C MET A 171 10.42 5.08 -22.58
N LYS A 172 9.12 5.37 -22.75
CA LYS A 172 8.07 4.42 -22.36
C LYS A 172 8.06 3.35 -23.44
N GLY A 173 8.26 2.09 -23.08
CA GLY A 173 7.97 0.99 -23.97
C GLY A 173 6.47 1.03 -24.33
N GLU A 174 6.17 0.76 -25.58
CA GLU A 174 4.81 0.60 -26.07
C GLU A 174 4.09 -0.55 -25.36
#